data_fc02819543bdc06cea7b59cbbaaa4414
#
_entry.id   fc02819543bdc06cea7b59cbbaaa4414
#
_cell.length_a   1.000
_cell.length_b   1.000
_cell.length_c   1.000
_cell.angle_alpha   90.00
_cell.angle_beta   90.00
_cell.angle_gamma   90.00
#
_symmetry.space_group_name_H-M   'P 1'
#
loop_
_entity.id
_entity.type
_entity.pdbx_description
1 polymer ?
#
loop_
_entity_poly.entity_id
_entity_poly.type
_entity_poly.pdbx_seq_one_letter_code
_entity_poly.pdbx_strand_id
1 'polypeptide(L)'
;AEELNKTLNQMENNKQSFIWLVQPFTFEVDGKILAGTAKDVRFVIFGASDQDYTTSTRIEKVFKPLIDPLYDSFMNALKNCAWFEKTGFEHEVTDFSYWNDNQLDDVMDLRNITKLNLKIRKNICKL
;
A
#
# COMPACT_ATOMS: atom_id res chain seq x y z
N ALA A 1 8.02 -14.10 1.83
CA ALA A 1 6.70 -14.69 1.51
C ALA A 1 6.04 -15.38 2.70
N GLU A 2 6.81 -16.00 3.61
CA GLU A 2 6.23 -16.65 4.78
C GLU A 2 5.47 -15.69 5.70
N GLU A 3 6.02 -14.53 5.98
CA GLU A 3 5.35 -13.54 6.82
C GLU A 3 4.07 -13.03 6.17
N LEU A 4 4.13 -12.75 4.87
CA LEU A 4 2.96 -12.30 4.14
C LEU A 4 1.89 -13.39 4.12
N ASN A 5 2.27 -14.63 3.89
CA ASN A 5 1.34 -15.74 3.88
C ASN A 5 0.65 -15.93 5.24
N LYS A 6 1.40 -15.81 6.32
CA LYS A 6 0.82 -15.86 7.68
C LYS A 6 -0.18 -14.74 7.91
N THR A 7 0.15 -13.54 7.47
CA THR A 7 -0.75 -12.38 7.60
C THR A 7 -2.03 -12.60 6.79
N LEU A 8 -1.90 -13.06 5.57
CA LEU A 8 -3.05 -13.34 4.72
C LEU A 8 -3.95 -14.43 5.32
N ASN A 9 -3.34 -15.50 5.83
CA ASN A 9 -4.11 -16.58 6.46
C ASN A 9 -4.85 -16.12 7.71
N GLN A 10 -4.26 -15.24 8.50
CA GLN A 10 -4.93 -14.66 9.67
C GLN A 10 -6.10 -13.77 9.27
N MET A 11 -5.99 -13.08 8.16
CA MET A 11 -7.02 -12.16 7.67
C MET A 11 -8.13 -12.83 6.90
N GLU A 12 -7.89 -14.01 6.36
CA GLU A 12 -8.87 -14.77 5.58
C GLU A 12 -10.22 -14.89 6.28
N ASN A 13 -10.18 -15.26 7.54
CA ASN A 13 -11.39 -15.49 8.33
C ASN A 13 -12.22 -14.22 8.55
N ASN A 14 -11.59 -13.08 8.46
CA ASN A 14 -12.23 -11.79 8.68
C ASN A 14 -12.59 -11.05 7.39
N LYS A 15 -12.14 -11.55 6.25
CA LYS A 15 -12.36 -10.96 4.91
C LYS A 15 -12.02 -9.47 4.88
N GLN A 16 -10.93 -9.09 5.51
CA GLN A 16 -10.51 -7.69 5.61
C GLN A 16 -9.48 -7.36 4.55
N SER A 17 -9.18 -6.08 4.45
CA SER A 17 -8.10 -5.56 3.62
C SER A 17 -6.93 -5.16 4.50
N PHE A 18 -5.74 -5.08 3.92
CA PHE A 18 -4.56 -4.59 4.61
C PHE A 18 -3.58 -3.97 3.63
N ILE A 19 -2.63 -3.21 4.18
CA ILE A 19 -1.56 -2.58 3.42
C ILE A 19 -0.25 -3.23 3.77
N TRP A 20 0.55 -3.53 2.76
CA TRP A 20 1.88 -4.11 2.91
C TRP A 20 2.91 -3.15 2.33
N LEU A 21 3.89 -2.75 3.15
CA LEU A 21 5.04 -1.98 2.67
C LEU A 21 6.05 -2.95 2.07
N VAL A 22 6.34 -2.77 0.80
CA VAL A 22 7.29 -3.61 0.09
C VAL A 22 8.71 -3.12 0.37
N GLN A 23 9.56 -4.00 0.89
CA GLN A 23 10.95 -3.70 1.19
C GLN A 23 11.88 -4.49 0.30
N PRO A 24 13.09 -4.00 0.05
CA PRO A 24 13.64 -2.72 0.54
C PRO A 24 13.22 -1.52 -0.31
N PHE A 25 13.35 -0.33 0.25
CA PHE A 25 13.27 0.91 -0.50
C PHE A 25 14.49 1.79 -0.18
N THR A 26 14.77 2.76 -1.04
CA THR A 26 15.94 3.62 -0.89
C THR A 26 15.56 4.90 -0.15
N PHE A 27 16.34 5.23 0.86
CA PHE A 27 16.21 6.50 1.56
C PHE A 27 17.43 7.36 1.25
N GLU A 28 17.19 8.49 0.59
CA GLU A 28 18.24 9.44 0.23
C GLU A 28 18.31 10.52 1.31
N VAL A 29 19.44 10.60 1.99
CA VAL A 29 19.64 11.51 3.11
C VAL A 29 20.20 12.83 2.60
N ASP A 30 19.60 13.95 3.06
CA ASP A 30 20.14 15.27 2.83
C ASP A 30 21.29 15.50 3.83
N GLY A 31 22.50 15.74 3.33
CA GLY A 31 23.69 15.83 4.16
C GLY A 31 23.78 17.08 5.05
N LYS A 32 22.88 18.04 4.92
CA LYS A 32 22.94 19.29 5.69
C LYS A 32 21.97 19.34 6.87
N ILE A 33 20.89 18.57 6.82
CA ILE A 33 19.83 18.57 7.81
C ILE A 33 19.34 17.13 7.94
N LEU A 34 18.78 16.77 9.09
CA LEU A 34 18.15 15.47 9.28
C LEU A 34 16.84 15.40 8.48
N ALA A 35 16.98 15.43 7.17
CA ALA A 35 15.89 15.33 6.22
C ALA A 35 16.29 14.36 5.12
N GLY A 36 15.32 13.88 4.40
CA GLY A 36 15.60 12.97 3.30
C GLY A 36 14.34 12.61 2.54
N THR A 37 14.54 11.83 1.51
CA THR A 37 13.44 11.35 0.67
C THR A 37 13.48 9.83 0.58
N ALA A 38 12.39 9.20 0.96
CA ALA A 38 12.20 7.79 0.66
C ALA A 38 11.77 7.69 -0.81
N LYS A 39 12.60 7.07 -1.63
CA LYS A 39 12.40 6.99 -3.08
C LYS A 39 11.83 5.65 -3.50
N ASP A 40 10.97 5.68 -4.48
CA ASP A 40 10.37 4.50 -5.09
C ASP A 40 9.74 3.57 -4.04
N VAL A 41 9.07 4.18 -3.08
CA VAL A 41 8.35 3.45 -2.05
C VAL A 41 7.17 2.73 -2.70
N ARG A 42 7.00 1.48 -2.36
CA ARG A 42 5.92 0.65 -2.90
C ARG A 42 5.05 0.13 -1.78
N PHE A 43 3.77 0.30 -1.96
CA PHE A 43 2.77 -0.27 -1.08
C PHE A 43 1.85 -1.16 -1.89
N VAL A 44 1.37 -2.21 -1.27
CA VAL A 44 0.35 -3.07 -1.88
C VAL A 44 -0.84 -3.13 -0.95
N ILE A 45 -2.01 -2.83 -1.48
CA ILE A 45 -3.27 -2.96 -0.75
C ILE A 45 -3.91 -4.25 -1.21
N PHE A 46 -4.17 -5.14 -0.26
CA PHE A 46 -4.78 -6.44 -0.52
C PHE A 46 -6.22 -6.43 -0.04
N GLY A 47 -7.09 -7.06 -0.80
CA GLY A 47 -8.45 -7.34 -0.39
C GLY A 47 -8.77 -8.81 -0.62
N ALA A 48 -9.38 -9.45 0.37
CA ALA A 48 -9.78 -10.85 0.27
C ALA A 48 -10.76 -11.03 -0.89
N SER A 49 -10.53 -12.02 -1.72
CA SER A 49 -11.28 -12.26 -2.94
C SER A 49 -11.65 -13.73 -3.09
N ASP A 50 -12.26 -14.06 -4.19
CA ASP A 50 -12.63 -15.42 -4.53
C ASP A 50 -12.33 -15.66 -6.01
N GLN A 51 -11.79 -16.81 -6.33
CA GLN A 51 -11.44 -17.15 -7.70
C GLN A 51 -12.67 -17.23 -8.62
N ASP A 52 -13.84 -17.46 -8.05
CA ASP A 52 -15.10 -17.58 -8.82
C ASP A 52 -15.75 -16.22 -9.09
N TYR A 53 -15.22 -15.14 -8.55
CA TYR A 53 -15.77 -13.80 -8.81
C TYR A 53 -15.56 -13.38 -10.25
N THR A 54 -16.62 -12.85 -10.86
CA THR A 54 -16.52 -12.15 -12.15
C THR A 54 -15.87 -10.79 -11.93
N THR A 55 -15.46 -10.12 -13.01
CA THR A 55 -14.92 -8.75 -12.93
C THR A 55 -15.88 -7.81 -12.22
N SER A 56 -17.15 -7.85 -12.57
CA SER A 56 -18.21 -7.05 -11.96
C SER A 56 -18.33 -7.31 -10.46
N THR A 57 -18.30 -8.58 -10.07
CA THR A 57 -18.39 -8.99 -8.67
C THR A 57 -17.17 -8.52 -7.87
N ARG A 58 -15.97 -8.57 -8.45
CA ARG A 58 -14.74 -8.08 -7.80
C ARG A 58 -14.82 -6.59 -7.50
N ILE A 59 -15.31 -5.82 -8.46
CA ILE A 59 -15.49 -4.38 -8.26
C ILE A 59 -16.44 -4.11 -7.09
N GLU A 60 -17.58 -4.79 -7.06
CA GLU A 60 -18.63 -4.55 -6.07
C GLU A 60 -18.31 -5.12 -4.68
N LYS A 61 -17.57 -6.21 -4.59
CA LYS A 61 -17.31 -6.90 -3.32
C LYS A 61 -15.90 -6.69 -2.76
N VAL A 62 -14.93 -6.36 -3.59
CA VAL A 62 -13.53 -6.24 -3.17
C VAL A 62 -13.00 -4.83 -3.38
N PHE A 63 -13.02 -4.31 -4.60
CA PHE A 63 -12.41 -3.00 -4.86
C PHE A 63 -13.18 -1.86 -4.19
N LYS A 64 -14.48 -1.76 -4.39
CA LYS A 64 -15.28 -0.67 -3.79
C LYS A 64 -15.36 -0.74 -2.26
N PRO A 65 -15.66 -1.89 -1.64
CA PRO A 65 -15.83 -1.89 -0.18
C PRO A 65 -14.55 -2.05 0.60
N LEU A 66 -13.49 -2.65 0.04
CA LEU A 66 -12.27 -2.98 0.77
C LEU A 66 -11.06 -2.18 0.31
N ILE A 67 -10.78 -2.13 -0.97
CA ILE A 67 -9.56 -1.54 -1.50
C ILE A 67 -9.66 -0.03 -1.64
N ASP A 68 -10.70 0.49 -2.29
CA ASP A 68 -10.87 1.92 -2.51
C ASP A 68 -10.91 2.72 -1.22
N PRO A 69 -11.70 2.34 -0.19
CA PRO A 69 -11.71 3.09 1.06
C PRO A 69 -10.37 3.10 1.77
N LEU A 70 -9.67 1.97 1.76
CA LEU A 70 -8.36 1.87 2.39
C LEU A 70 -7.32 2.70 1.64
N TYR A 71 -7.35 2.67 0.31
CA TYR A 71 -6.49 3.50 -0.52
C TYR A 71 -6.72 5.00 -0.24
N ASP A 72 -7.97 5.45 -0.23
CA ASP A 72 -8.31 6.84 0.02
C ASP A 72 -7.87 7.28 1.42
N SER A 73 -8.14 6.45 2.43
CA SER A 73 -7.72 6.72 3.81
C SER A 73 -6.21 6.80 3.94
N PHE A 74 -5.50 5.88 3.28
CA PHE A 74 -4.05 5.85 3.30
C PHE A 74 -3.45 7.09 2.64
N MET A 75 -3.90 7.45 1.45
CA MET A 75 -3.41 8.62 0.74
C MET A 75 -3.73 9.91 1.49
N ASN A 76 -4.91 10.01 2.09
CA ASN A 76 -5.27 11.16 2.92
C ASN A 76 -4.39 11.24 4.16
N ALA A 77 -4.08 10.13 4.79
CA ALA A 77 -3.19 10.10 5.94
C ALA A 77 -1.78 10.59 5.57
N LEU A 78 -1.25 10.17 4.43
CA LEU A 78 0.04 10.65 3.94
C LEU A 78 0.03 12.15 3.68
N LYS A 79 -1.00 12.64 2.99
CA LYS A 79 -1.12 14.07 2.64
C LYS A 79 -1.29 14.95 3.87
N ASN A 80 -1.90 14.45 4.91
CA ASN A 80 -2.16 15.19 6.15
C ASN A 80 -1.09 14.95 7.21
N CYS A 81 -0.14 14.07 6.96
CA CYS A 81 0.94 13.80 7.90
C CYS A 81 1.90 14.99 7.96
N ALA A 82 2.14 15.50 9.17
CA ALA A 82 3.03 16.64 9.36
C ALA A 82 4.49 16.33 9.05
N TRP A 83 4.86 15.06 8.98
CA TRP A 83 6.24 14.60 8.74
C TRP A 83 6.64 14.72 7.28
N PHE A 84 5.69 14.81 6.35
CA PHE A 84 5.98 14.83 4.92
C PHE A 84 5.65 16.18 4.31
N GLU A 85 6.42 16.55 3.27
CA GLU A 85 6.05 17.69 2.45
C GLU A 85 4.75 17.40 1.72
N LYS A 86 3.94 18.44 1.55
CA LYS A 86 2.58 18.31 1.01
C LYS A 86 2.52 18.32 -0.52
N THR A 87 3.66 18.28 -1.17
CA THR A 87 3.78 18.20 -2.62
C THR A 87 4.51 16.92 -2.99
N GLY A 88 4.30 16.43 -4.21
CA GLY A 88 5.06 15.31 -4.71
C GLY A 88 4.51 13.94 -4.35
N PHE A 89 3.23 13.83 -4.06
CA PHE A 89 2.58 12.54 -3.83
C PHE A 89 2.16 11.84 -5.12
N GLU A 90 2.79 12.20 -6.23
CA GLU A 90 2.57 11.52 -7.49
C GLU A 90 3.03 10.07 -7.39
N HIS A 91 2.24 9.19 -7.93
CA HIS A 91 2.51 7.76 -7.89
C HIS A 91 1.75 7.08 -9.03
N GLU A 92 2.08 5.83 -9.27
CA GLU A 92 1.35 4.99 -10.21
C GLU A 92 0.55 3.96 -9.47
N VAL A 93 -0.62 3.63 -9.99
CA VAL A 93 -1.51 2.63 -9.43
C VAL A 93 -1.75 1.56 -10.48
N THR A 94 -1.57 0.30 -10.10
CA THR A 94 -1.90 -0.84 -10.94
C THR A 94 -2.74 -1.82 -10.14
N ASP A 95 -3.91 -2.12 -10.65
CA ASP A 95 -4.81 -3.08 -10.01
C ASP A 95 -4.64 -4.46 -10.63
N PHE A 96 -4.53 -5.46 -9.78
CA PHE A 96 -4.45 -6.86 -10.18
C PHE A 96 -5.61 -7.61 -9.58
N SER A 97 -6.34 -8.30 -10.45
CA SER A 97 -7.40 -9.20 -10.02
C SER A 97 -6.87 -10.61 -9.97
N TYR A 98 -7.36 -11.37 -9.02
CA TYR A 98 -7.08 -12.80 -8.97
C TYR A 98 -5.59 -13.11 -8.79
N TRP A 99 -4.90 -12.32 -7.94
CA TRP A 99 -3.49 -12.56 -7.67
C TRP A 99 -3.35 -13.77 -6.74
N ASN A 100 -2.55 -14.72 -7.14
CA ASN A 100 -2.26 -15.92 -6.36
C ASN A 100 -0.81 -16.32 -6.60
N ASP A 101 0.00 -16.17 -5.57
CA ASP A 101 1.37 -16.67 -5.54
C ASP A 101 1.33 -18.11 -5.04
N ASN A 102 2.19 -18.98 -5.58
CA ASN A 102 2.30 -20.37 -5.14
C ASN A 102 2.61 -20.51 -3.64
N GLN A 103 3.07 -19.46 -3.01
CA GLN A 103 3.38 -19.43 -1.58
C GLN A 103 2.20 -18.91 -0.73
N LEU A 104 1.09 -18.52 -1.36
CA LEU A 104 -0.09 -18.02 -0.68
C LEU A 104 -1.24 -19.01 -0.84
N ASP A 105 -1.98 -19.19 0.24
CA ASP A 105 -3.09 -20.16 0.26
C ASP A 105 -4.38 -19.58 -0.35
N ASP A 106 -4.51 -18.25 -0.36
CA ASP A 106 -5.74 -17.58 -0.74
C ASP A 106 -5.59 -16.71 -1.97
N VAL A 107 -6.72 -16.52 -2.65
CA VAL A 107 -6.83 -15.58 -3.76
C VAL A 107 -7.12 -14.21 -3.22
N MET A 108 -6.37 -13.22 -3.70
CA MET A 108 -6.52 -11.83 -3.32
C MET A 108 -6.64 -10.97 -4.55
N ASP A 109 -7.40 -9.90 -4.46
CA ASP A 109 -7.30 -8.78 -5.38
C ASP A 109 -6.39 -7.75 -4.73
N LEU A 110 -5.63 -7.02 -5.53
CA LEU A 110 -4.68 -6.08 -4.97
C LEU A 110 -4.55 -4.81 -5.81
N ARG A 111 -4.15 -3.75 -5.13
CA ARG A 111 -3.74 -2.49 -5.75
C ARG A 111 -2.29 -2.22 -5.41
N ASN A 112 -1.47 -2.14 -6.44
CA ASN A 112 -0.05 -1.86 -6.31
C ASN A 112 0.20 -0.36 -6.49
N ILE A 113 0.77 0.26 -5.46
CA ILE A 113 1.14 1.68 -5.47
C ILE A 113 2.65 1.74 -5.64
N THR A 114 3.11 2.33 -6.73
CA THR A 114 4.53 2.40 -7.07
C THR A 114 4.96 3.83 -7.37
N LYS A 115 6.25 4.04 -7.39
CA LYS A 115 6.90 5.32 -7.73
C LYS A 115 6.51 6.46 -6.78
N LEU A 116 6.17 6.13 -5.56
CA LEU A 116 5.85 7.13 -4.55
C LEU A 116 7.15 7.59 -3.87
N ASN A 117 7.36 8.89 -3.84
CA ASN A 117 8.48 9.50 -3.15
C ASN A 117 7.94 10.27 -1.94
N LEU A 118 8.46 9.97 -0.76
CA LEU A 118 8.03 10.59 0.48
C LEU A 118 9.17 11.45 1.01
N LYS A 119 9.00 12.76 0.95
CA LYS A 119 10.02 13.71 1.39
C LYS A 119 9.68 14.22 2.79
N ILE A 120 10.62 14.07 3.71
CA ILE A 120 10.46 14.54 5.08
C ILE A 120 10.63 16.06 5.13
N ARG A 121 9.72 16.73 5.84
CA ARG A 121 9.75 18.18 5.98
C ARG A 121 10.94 18.62 6.80
N LYS A 122 11.61 19.69 6.34
CA LYS A 122 12.82 20.21 6.98
C LYS A 122 12.62 20.74 8.40
N ASN A 123 11.39 21.11 8.76
CA ASN A 123 11.12 21.79 10.03
C ASN A 123 10.63 20.90 11.15
N ILE A 124 10.58 19.59 10.91
CA ILE A 124 10.03 18.65 11.90
C ILE A 124 10.99 18.39 13.04
N CYS A 125 12.29 18.46 12.80
CA CYS A 125 13.31 18.13 13.78
C CYS A 125 13.94 19.39 14.41
N LYS A 126 13.13 20.38 14.73
CA LYS A 126 13.60 21.49 15.53
C LYS A 126 13.75 21.04 16.97
N LEU A 127 14.97 20.92 17.37
CA LEU A 127 15.29 20.68 18.77
C LEU A 127 15.41 22.00 19.51
#